data_436a5983ecbc31d8241f03f69d62e4a4
#
_entry.id   436a5983ecbc31d8241f03f69d62e4a4
#
_cell.length_a   1.000
_cell.length_b   1.000
_cell.length_c   1.000
_cell.angle_alpha   90.00
_cell.angle_beta   90.00
_cell.angle_gamma   90.00
#
_symmetry.space_group_name_H-M   'P 1'
#
loop_
_entity.id
_entity.type
_entity.pdbx_description
1 polymer ?
#
loop_
_entity_poly.entity_id
_entity_poly.type
_entity_poly.pdbx_seq_one_letter_code
_entity_poly.pdbx_strand_id
1 'polypeptide(L)'
;MPKLIAFNEEARRGLERGMNTLADAVKVTLGPKGRNVVLEKKWGAPTITNDGVSIAKEIELEDPYEKIGAELVKEVAKKTDDVAGDGTTTATVLAQALVREGLRNVAAGANPMGLKKGIEKAVEAVSEQLLAQAKDVETREQIASTASISAADTQVGQIIAEAMDKVGKEGVITVEESNTFGLELELTEGMRFDKGYISPYFVTDTERMEAVLEDPYILVVNSKISSIKDLVPVLEKVMQTGKPLAIIAEDLEGEALATLVVNKIKGTFKCVAVKAPGFGDRRKAMLVDIAVLTGGEVISEEVGLKLDTVDLELLGQARKVVVTKDETTIVEGSGDADQISGRVNQIRAEIEKSDSDYDREKLQERLAKLAGGVAVIKVGAATEVELKERKHRIEDAVRNAKAAVEEGIVAGGGVALLQASVVAFEKLELEGDEATGAAIVRSAVEAPLKQIAVNAGLEGGVVVEKVRNLEPGWGLNAATGEYVDLIATGIIDPAKVTRSALQNAASIAALFLTTEAVIADKPEKAGAAAGGGAPDMGGMDF
;
A
#
# COMPACT_ATOMS: atom_id res chain seq x y z
N MET A 1 -7.56 9.88 -31.09
CA MET A 1 -6.28 9.31 -31.59
C MET A 1 -6.56 8.00 -32.30
N PRO A 2 -5.87 7.69 -33.42
CA PRO A 2 -6.01 6.39 -34.08
C PRO A 2 -5.47 5.29 -33.17
N LYS A 3 -6.09 4.09 -33.25
CA LYS A 3 -5.69 2.93 -32.44
C LYS A 3 -4.90 1.93 -33.28
N LEU A 4 -3.94 1.26 -32.66
CA LEU A 4 -3.31 0.05 -33.14
C LEU A 4 -4.03 -1.14 -32.51
N ILE A 5 -4.33 -2.17 -33.30
CA ILE A 5 -5.03 -3.35 -32.83
C ILE A 5 -4.19 -4.57 -33.23
N ALA A 6 -3.80 -5.37 -32.27
CA ALA A 6 -3.18 -6.68 -32.47
C ALA A 6 -4.12 -7.78 -31.98
N PHE A 7 -4.05 -8.94 -32.58
CA PHE A 7 -4.88 -10.11 -32.25
C PHE A 7 -4.02 -11.34 -32.00
N ASN A 8 -4.62 -12.31 -31.32
CA ASN A 8 -4.07 -13.65 -31.15
C ASN A 8 -2.64 -13.64 -30.56
N GLU A 9 -1.74 -14.38 -31.17
CA GLU A 9 -0.37 -14.59 -30.71
C GLU A 9 0.46 -13.30 -30.74
N GLU A 10 0.26 -12.43 -31.72
CA GLU A 10 0.99 -11.14 -31.81
C GLU A 10 0.70 -10.26 -30.59
N ALA A 11 -0.58 -10.18 -30.21
CA ALA A 11 -0.99 -9.45 -29.01
C ALA A 11 -0.33 -10.02 -27.75
N ARG A 12 -0.43 -11.33 -27.55
CA ARG A 12 0.13 -12.02 -26.39
C ARG A 12 1.65 -11.91 -26.30
N ARG A 13 2.37 -12.02 -27.42
CA ARG A 13 3.83 -11.87 -27.44
C ARG A 13 4.29 -10.44 -27.12
N GLY A 14 3.57 -9.43 -27.58
CA GLY A 14 3.86 -8.03 -27.23
C GLY A 14 3.74 -7.79 -25.72
N LEU A 15 2.61 -8.22 -25.15
CA LEU A 15 2.37 -8.16 -23.71
C LEU A 15 3.44 -8.94 -22.92
N GLU A 16 3.79 -10.17 -23.34
CA GLU A 16 4.78 -11.03 -22.68
C GLU A 16 6.17 -10.37 -22.65
N ARG A 17 6.61 -9.76 -23.74
CA ARG A 17 7.91 -9.07 -23.78
C ARG A 17 7.94 -7.91 -22.80
N GLY A 18 6.89 -7.07 -22.76
CA GLY A 18 6.79 -5.96 -21.83
C GLY A 18 6.80 -6.42 -20.36
N MET A 19 6.00 -7.43 -20.05
CA MET A 19 5.99 -8.05 -18.72
C MET A 19 7.39 -8.58 -18.34
N ASN A 20 8.05 -9.35 -19.23
CA ASN A 20 9.37 -9.92 -18.95
C ASN A 20 10.42 -8.83 -18.73
N THR A 21 10.41 -7.75 -19.52
CA THR A 21 11.35 -6.64 -19.38
C THR A 21 11.26 -6.01 -17.98
N LEU A 22 10.04 -5.76 -17.51
CA LEU A 22 9.83 -5.22 -16.16
C LEU A 22 10.22 -6.23 -15.08
N ALA A 23 9.71 -7.46 -15.17
CA ALA A 23 9.94 -8.48 -14.14
C ALA A 23 11.43 -8.86 -14.02
N ASP A 24 12.17 -8.88 -15.14
CA ASP A 24 13.60 -9.17 -15.15
C ASP A 24 14.42 -8.06 -14.48
N ALA A 25 13.98 -6.80 -14.57
CA ALA A 25 14.61 -5.69 -13.84
C ALA A 25 14.31 -5.73 -12.33
N VAL A 26 13.09 -6.12 -11.95
CA VAL A 26 12.67 -6.13 -10.54
C VAL A 26 13.22 -7.35 -9.78
N LYS A 27 13.19 -8.56 -10.38
CA LYS A 27 13.54 -9.82 -9.68
C LYS A 27 14.99 -9.91 -9.18
N VAL A 28 15.90 -9.08 -9.70
CA VAL A 28 17.32 -9.06 -9.26
C VAL A 28 17.47 -8.55 -7.84
N THR A 29 16.46 -7.88 -7.30
CA THR A 29 16.45 -7.33 -5.93
C THR A 29 15.99 -8.34 -4.88
N LEU A 30 15.44 -9.49 -5.28
CA LEU A 30 14.79 -10.43 -4.37
C LEU A 30 15.79 -11.18 -3.48
N GLY A 31 15.52 -11.21 -2.18
CA GLY A 31 16.24 -11.97 -1.18
C GLY A 31 17.48 -11.27 -0.62
N PRO A 32 18.16 -11.87 0.39
CA PRO A 32 19.23 -11.23 1.15
C PRO A 32 20.52 -10.95 0.35
N LYS A 33 20.67 -11.57 -0.82
CA LYS A 33 21.73 -11.29 -1.79
C LYS A 33 21.20 -10.63 -3.07
N GLY A 34 20.00 -10.08 -3.01
CA GLY A 34 19.45 -9.20 -4.04
C GLY A 34 20.31 -7.96 -4.25
N ARG A 35 20.26 -7.40 -5.44
CA ARG A 35 21.06 -6.25 -5.86
C ARG A 35 20.19 -5.04 -6.07
N ASN A 36 20.77 -3.87 -5.91
CA ASN A 36 20.10 -2.60 -6.21
C ASN A 36 20.01 -2.35 -7.70
N VAL A 37 18.99 -1.58 -8.08
CA VAL A 37 18.78 -1.04 -9.42
C VAL A 37 19.01 0.46 -9.39
N VAL A 38 19.64 1.01 -10.42
CA VAL A 38 19.87 2.44 -10.57
C VAL A 38 18.78 3.01 -11.48
N LEU A 39 18.06 4.01 -10.98
CA LEU A 39 16.99 4.70 -11.70
C LEU A 39 17.47 6.09 -12.10
N GLU A 40 17.34 6.42 -13.38
CA GLU A 40 17.60 7.78 -13.88
C GLU A 40 16.51 8.73 -13.39
N LYS A 41 16.88 9.91 -12.96
CA LYS A 41 15.94 10.98 -12.65
C LYS A 41 16.09 12.10 -13.69
N LYS A 42 14.97 12.60 -14.22
CA LYS A 42 14.94 13.76 -15.13
C LYS A 42 15.59 15.00 -14.53
N TRP A 43 15.51 15.13 -13.20
CA TRP A 43 16.06 16.23 -12.41
C TRP A 43 16.70 15.65 -11.14
N GLY A 44 17.96 16.00 -10.88
CA GLY A 44 18.70 15.55 -9.70
C GLY A 44 19.62 14.35 -9.97
N ALA A 45 20.09 13.74 -8.90
CA ALA A 45 20.97 12.56 -8.97
C ALA A 45 20.17 11.27 -9.24
N PRO A 46 20.74 10.26 -9.91
CA PRO A 46 20.13 8.94 -10.04
C PRO A 46 19.79 8.35 -8.65
N THR A 47 18.67 7.64 -8.58
CA THR A 47 18.26 6.93 -7.37
C THR A 47 18.75 5.48 -7.43
N ILE A 48 19.30 4.98 -6.33
CA ILE A 48 19.69 3.58 -6.17
C ILE A 48 18.70 2.97 -5.18
N THR A 49 17.97 1.95 -5.62
CA THR A 49 16.95 1.30 -4.78
C THR A 49 16.86 -0.20 -5.05
N ASN A 50 16.33 -0.94 -4.11
CA ASN A 50 15.91 -2.34 -4.23
C ASN A 50 14.41 -2.52 -4.04
N ASP A 51 13.66 -1.44 -3.85
CA ASP A 51 12.21 -1.49 -3.77
C ASP A 51 11.57 -1.81 -5.14
N GLY A 52 10.82 -2.93 -5.19
CA GLY A 52 10.19 -3.41 -6.41
C GLY A 52 9.14 -2.49 -6.99
N VAL A 53 8.36 -1.79 -6.15
CA VAL A 53 7.34 -0.83 -6.60
C VAL A 53 7.99 0.39 -7.25
N SER A 54 8.99 0.98 -6.60
CA SER A 54 9.72 2.14 -7.13
C SER A 54 10.38 1.81 -8.48
N ILE A 55 11.00 0.63 -8.59
CA ILE A 55 11.60 0.18 -9.85
C ILE A 55 10.53 0.00 -10.93
N ALA A 56 9.43 -0.67 -10.60
CA ALA A 56 8.36 -0.93 -11.55
C ALA A 56 7.72 0.35 -12.09
N LYS A 57 7.49 1.34 -11.23
CA LYS A 57 6.88 2.64 -11.60
C LYS A 57 7.72 3.40 -12.64
N GLU A 58 9.04 3.34 -12.57
CA GLU A 58 9.95 4.10 -13.46
C GLU A 58 10.16 3.42 -14.83
N ILE A 59 9.75 2.16 -15.01
CA ILE A 59 9.93 1.46 -16.28
C ILE A 59 8.84 1.89 -17.26
N GLU A 60 9.22 2.63 -18.30
CA GLU A 60 8.39 2.98 -19.45
C GLU A 60 8.98 2.35 -20.72
N LEU A 61 8.12 1.72 -21.54
CA LEU A 61 8.53 1.06 -22.78
C LEU A 61 7.99 1.81 -23.99
N GLU A 62 8.78 1.86 -25.07
CA GLU A 62 8.42 2.58 -26.30
C GLU A 62 7.37 1.85 -27.14
N ASP A 63 7.45 0.50 -27.21
CA ASP A 63 6.48 -0.30 -27.95
C ASP A 63 5.11 -0.27 -27.23
N PRO A 64 4.02 0.11 -27.92
CA PRO A 64 2.70 0.27 -27.31
C PRO A 64 2.14 -1.02 -26.68
N TYR A 65 2.47 -2.18 -27.24
CA TYR A 65 2.00 -3.47 -26.71
C TYR A 65 2.85 -3.92 -25.53
N GLU A 66 4.16 -3.73 -25.60
CA GLU A 66 5.08 -4.00 -24.48
C GLU A 66 4.77 -3.09 -23.29
N LYS A 67 4.46 -1.81 -23.54
CA LYS A 67 4.01 -0.86 -22.51
C LYS A 67 2.81 -1.41 -21.76
N ILE A 68 1.78 -1.89 -22.46
CA ILE A 68 0.58 -2.44 -21.81
C ILE A 68 0.94 -3.69 -20.98
N GLY A 69 1.82 -4.56 -21.48
CA GLY A 69 2.30 -5.73 -20.73
C GLY A 69 3.03 -5.34 -19.44
N ALA A 70 3.88 -4.32 -19.48
CA ALA A 70 4.54 -3.77 -18.30
C ALA A 70 3.54 -3.15 -17.32
N GLU A 71 2.56 -2.37 -17.79
CA GLU A 71 1.52 -1.76 -16.94
C GLU A 71 0.68 -2.79 -16.19
N LEU A 72 0.37 -3.94 -16.80
CA LEU A 72 -0.34 -5.04 -16.11
C LEU A 72 0.47 -5.57 -14.93
N VAL A 73 1.80 -5.66 -15.04
CA VAL A 73 2.66 -6.12 -13.92
C VAL A 73 2.87 -5.02 -12.89
N LYS A 74 2.92 -3.74 -13.30
CA LYS A 74 2.89 -2.62 -12.34
C LYS A 74 1.66 -2.68 -11.46
N GLU A 75 0.50 -3.03 -12.04
CA GLU A 75 -0.74 -3.17 -11.29
C GLU A 75 -0.67 -4.33 -10.27
N VAL A 76 0.01 -5.45 -10.60
CA VAL A 76 0.28 -6.53 -9.61
C VAL A 76 1.08 -6.01 -8.43
N ALA A 77 2.19 -5.34 -8.69
CA ALA A 77 3.06 -4.79 -7.65
C ALA A 77 2.30 -3.78 -6.77
N LYS A 78 1.59 -2.83 -7.41
CA LYS A 78 0.80 -1.82 -6.72
C LYS A 78 -0.30 -2.41 -5.83
N LYS A 79 -1.10 -3.34 -6.35
CA LYS A 79 -2.16 -4.00 -5.55
C LYS A 79 -1.60 -4.77 -4.37
N THR A 80 -0.43 -5.38 -4.52
CA THR A 80 0.21 -6.11 -3.43
C THR A 80 0.72 -5.15 -2.36
N ASP A 81 1.30 -4.03 -2.75
CA ASP A 81 1.68 -2.95 -1.84
C ASP A 81 0.46 -2.38 -1.09
N ASP A 82 -0.61 -2.04 -1.82
CA ASP A 82 -1.84 -1.48 -1.24
C ASP A 82 -2.48 -2.39 -0.17
N VAL A 83 -2.41 -3.73 -0.35
CA VAL A 83 -3.05 -4.71 0.56
C VAL A 83 -2.15 -5.13 1.70
N ALA A 84 -0.88 -5.37 1.42
CA ALA A 84 0.04 -6.01 2.35
C ALA A 84 1.26 -5.15 2.73
N GLY A 85 1.51 -4.06 2.02
CA GLY A 85 2.60 -3.13 2.27
C GLY A 85 4.00 -3.67 1.96
N ASP A 86 4.09 -4.89 1.41
CA ASP A 86 5.33 -5.57 1.03
C ASP A 86 5.02 -6.69 0.02
N GLY A 87 6.05 -7.44 -0.41
CA GLY A 87 5.91 -8.60 -1.29
C GLY A 87 5.75 -8.26 -2.78
N THR A 88 5.98 -7.03 -3.18
CA THR A 88 5.82 -6.52 -4.55
C THR A 88 6.73 -7.23 -5.55
N THR A 89 7.99 -7.47 -5.18
CA THR A 89 8.94 -8.24 -5.98
C THR A 89 8.52 -9.71 -6.10
N THR A 90 8.07 -10.31 -5.00
CA THR A 90 7.55 -11.70 -5.00
C THR A 90 6.34 -11.85 -5.90
N ALA A 91 5.39 -10.92 -5.83
CA ALA A 91 4.20 -10.90 -6.69
C ALA A 91 4.57 -10.74 -8.18
N THR A 92 5.54 -9.90 -8.50
CA THR A 92 6.07 -9.72 -9.85
C THR A 92 6.70 -11.00 -10.41
N VAL A 93 7.51 -11.70 -9.60
CA VAL A 93 8.14 -12.97 -9.96
C VAL A 93 7.09 -14.07 -10.18
N LEU A 94 6.07 -14.14 -9.30
CA LEU A 94 4.96 -15.08 -9.46
C LEU A 94 4.14 -14.79 -10.71
N ALA A 95 3.82 -13.54 -11.00
CA ALA A 95 3.09 -13.14 -12.20
C ALA A 95 3.85 -13.54 -13.48
N GLN A 96 5.17 -13.27 -13.53
CA GLN A 96 6.00 -13.70 -14.64
C GLN A 96 5.98 -15.22 -14.83
N ALA A 97 6.11 -15.97 -13.75
CA ALA A 97 6.12 -17.43 -13.82
C ALA A 97 4.77 -18.00 -14.29
N LEU A 98 3.65 -17.50 -13.74
CA LEU A 98 2.30 -17.89 -14.12
C LEU A 98 2.00 -17.61 -15.59
N VAL A 99 2.32 -16.40 -16.06
CA VAL A 99 2.06 -16.00 -17.45
C VAL A 99 2.93 -16.80 -18.41
N ARG A 100 4.23 -16.95 -18.14
CA ARG A 100 5.13 -17.73 -19.02
C ARG A 100 4.70 -19.18 -19.16
N GLU A 101 4.37 -19.82 -18.05
CA GLU A 101 3.92 -21.22 -18.07
C GLU A 101 2.52 -21.34 -18.68
N GLY A 102 1.63 -20.38 -18.36
CA GLY A 102 0.28 -20.34 -18.95
C GLY A 102 0.30 -20.14 -20.47
N LEU A 103 1.11 -19.22 -21.00
CA LEU A 103 1.21 -18.98 -22.45
C LEU A 103 1.76 -20.18 -23.21
N ARG A 104 2.68 -20.96 -22.61
CA ARG A 104 3.15 -22.22 -23.21
C ARG A 104 2.01 -23.22 -23.39
N ASN A 105 1.13 -23.33 -22.38
CA ASN A 105 -0.02 -24.23 -22.45
C ASN A 105 -1.10 -23.72 -23.41
N VAL A 106 -1.34 -22.40 -23.48
CA VAL A 106 -2.23 -21.80 -24.49
C VAL A 106 -1.70 -22.06 -25.90
N ALA A 107 -0.39 -21.89 -26.14
CA ALA A 107 0.24 -22.20 -27.43
C ALA A 107 0.17 -23.71 -27.78
N ALA A 108 0.13 -24.58 -26.77
CA ALA A 108 -0.08 -26.03 -26.95
C ALA A 108 -1.55 -26.40 -27.19
N GLY A 109 -2.49 -25.45 -27.18
CA GLY A 109 -3.90 -25.65 -27.49
C GLY A 109 -4.84 -25.81 -26.32
N ALA A 110 -4.37 -25.55 -25.07
CA ALA A 110 -5.24 -25.55 -23.90
C ALA A 110 -6.22 -24.37 -23.96
N ASN A 111 -7.44 -24.59 -23.46
CA ASN A 111 -8.47 -23.55 -23.41
C ASN A 111 -8.15 -22.52 -22.32
N PRO A 112 -7.92 -21.24 -22.65
CA PRO A 112 -7.57 -20.20 -21.66
C PRO A 112 -8.58 -20.04 -20.53
N MET A 113 -9.88 -20.24 -20.79
CA MET A 113 -10.94 -20.14 -19.79
C MET A 113 -10.93 -21.33 -18.81
N GLY A 114 -10.54 -22.53 -19.30
CA GLY A 114 -10.31 -23.71 -18.45
C GLY A 114 -9.08 -23.53 -17.58
N LEU A 115 -7.98 -23.05 -18.17
CA LEU A 115 -6.75 -22.71 -17.44
C LEU A 115 -7.02 -21.70 -16.32
N LYS A 116 -7.76 -20.61 -16.61
CA LYS A 116 -8.14 -19.59 -15.62
C LYS A 116 -8.84 -20.21 -14.42
N LYS A 117 -9.87 -21.05 -14.64
CA LYS A 117 -10.60 -21.71 -13.54
C LYS A 117 -9.69 -22.62 -12.72
N GLY A 118 -8.80 -23.36 -13.37
CA GLY A 118 -7.83 -24.22 -12.70
C GLY A 118 -6.83 -23.42 -11.86
N ILE A 119 -6.35 -22.29 -12.38
CA ILE A 119 -5.48 -21.35 -11.64
C ILE A 119 -6.21 -20.82 -10.41
N GLU A 120 -7.44 -20.32 -10.55
CA GLU A 120 -8.23 -19.77 -9.44
C GLU A 120 -8.42 -20.79 -8.31
N LYS A 121 -8.86 -22.02 -8.64
CA LYS A 121 -9.02 -23.11 -7.66
C LYS A 121 -7.72 -23.51 -6.97
N ALA A 122 -6.64 -23.59 -7.73
CA ALA A 122 -5.33 -23.94 -7.18
C ALA A 122 -4.79 -22.86 -6.22
N VAL A 123 -4.95 -21.59 -6.59
CA VAL A 123 -4.54 -20.44 -5.75
C VAL A 123 -5.35 -20.38 -4.47
N GLU A 124 -6.65 -20.64 -4.54
CA GLU A 124 -7.51 -20.73 -3.35
C GLU A 124 -7.02 -21.84 -2.41
N ALA A 125 -6.83 -23.05 -2.91
CA ALA A 125 -6.35 -24.18 -2.11
C ALA A 125 -4.95 -23.94 -1.48
N VAL A 126 -4.03 -23.36 -2.24
CA VAL A 126 -2.68 -23.01 -1.72
C VAL A 126 -2.78 -21.91 -0.67
N SER A 127 -3.64 -20.91 -0.88
CA SER A 127 -3.85 -19.81 0.08
C SER A 127 -4.43 -20.31 1.40
N GLU A 128 -5.43 -21.18 1.35
CA GLU A 128 -6.01 -21.82 2.55
C GLU A 128 -4.96 -22.64 3.31
N GLN A 129 -4.17 -23.44 2.59
CA GLN A 129 -3.12 -24.25 3.21
C GLN A 129 -1.98 -23.40 3.78
N LEU A 130 -1.66 -22.26 3.14
CA LEU A 130 -0.68 -21.30 3.65
C LEU A 130 -1.15 -20.69 4.99
N LEU A 131 -2.41 -20.24 5.05
CA LEU A 131 -3.00 -19.71 6.28
C LEU A 131 -3.10 -20.76 7.39
N ALA A 132 -3.39 -22.03 7.04
CA ALA A 132 -3.41 -23.13 8.00
C ALA A 132 -2.02 -23.43 8.61
N GLN A 133 -0.94 -23.06 7.94
CA GLN A 133 0.44 -23.20 8.44
C GLN A 133 0.93 -21.97 9.20
N ALA A 134 0.20 -20.84 9.10
CA ALA A 134 0.58 -19.60 9.76
C ALA A 134 0.57 -19.76 11.29
N LYS A 135 1.54 -19.15 11.95
CA LYS A 135 1.65 -19.08 13.40
C LYS A 135 1.36 -17.66 13.84
N ASP A 136 0.55 -17.50 14.85
CA ASP A 136 0.28 -16.19 15.43
C ASP A 136 1.58 -15.55 15.94
N VAL A 137 1.66 -14.24 15.83
CA VAL A 137 2.76 -13.47 16.37
C VAL A 137 2.50 -13.25 17.87
N GLU A 138 3.29 -13.93 18.70
CA GLU A 138 3.15 -13.92 20.15
C GLU A 138 4.19 -13.05 20.84
N THR A 139 5.36 -12.87 20.24
CA THR A 139 6.49 -12.22 20.89
C THR A 139 6.95 -10.96 20.14
N ARG A 140 7.53 -10.03 20.93
CA ARG A 140 8.17 -8.82 20.40
C ARG A 140 9.31 -9.14 19.44
N GLU A 141 10.05 -10.23 19.71
CA GLU A 141 11.17 -10.69 18.89
C GLU A 141 10.72 -11.12 17.49
N GLN A 142 9.54 -11.74 17.38
CA GLN A 142 8.95 -12.11 16.08
C GLN A 142 8.57 -10.87 15.27
N ILE A 143 7.96 -9.86 15.91
CA ILE A 143 7.67 -8.57 15.27
C ILE A 143 8.98 -7.91 14.80
N ALA A 144 9.98 -7.85 15.68
CA ALA A 144 11.28 -7.27 15.35
C ALA A 144 11.96 -8.00 14.18
N SER A 145 11.90 -9.34 14.15
CA SER A 145 12.47 -10.14 13.06
C SER A 145 11.80 -9.86 11.73
N THR A 146 10.44 -9.85 11.70
CA THR A 146 9.67 -9.55 10.49
C THR A 146 10.00 -8.15 9.94
N ALA A 147 9.97 -7.15 10.81
CA ALA A 147 10.30 -5.77 10.43
C ALA A 147 11.76 -5.60 10.02
N SER A 148 12.69 -6.31 10.67
CA SER A 148 14.13 -6.29 10.32
C SER A 148 14.40 -6.86 8.93
N ILE A 149 13.66 -7.91 8.54
CA ILE A 149 13.81 -8.52 7.20
C ILE A 149 13.32 -7.52 6.15
N SER A 150 12.16 -6.93 6.33
CA SER A 150 11.59 -5.95 5.39
C SER A 150 12.48 -4.71 5.27
N ALA A 151 12.95 -4.17 6.41
CA ALA A 151 13.83 -3.00 6.42
C ALA A 151 15.29 -3.29 6.03
N ALA A 152 15.70 -4.56 5.99
CA ALA A 152 17.12 -4.98 5.92
C ALA A 152 18.00 -4.33 7.01
N ASP A 153 17.41 -4.00 8.18
CA ASP A 153 18.04 -3.31 9.29
C ASP A 153 17.44 -3.76 10.63
N THR A 154 18.29 -4.31 11.50
CA THR A 154 17.87 -4.83 12.81
C THR A 154 17.46 -3.72 13.80
N GLN A 155 18.05 -2.52 13.70
CA GLN A 155 17.68 -1.39 14.55
C GLN A 155 16.26 -0.90 14.21
N VAL A 156 15.93 -0.85 12.93
CA VAL A 156 14.58 -0.53 12.46
C VAL A 156 13.57 -1.54 13.00
N GLY A 157 13.88 -2.84 12.91
CA GLY A 157 12.99 -3.87 13.43
C GLY A 157 12.74 -3.75 14.93
N GLN A 158 13.75 -3.45 15.71
CA GLN A 158 13.63 -3.26 17.16
C GLN A 158 12.76 -2.05 17.51
N ILE A 159 12.94 -0.92 16.84
CA ILE A 159 12.18 0.30 17.09
C ILE A 159 10.71 0.13 16.70
N ILE A 160 10.43 -0.58 15.60
CA ILE A 160 9.05 -0.90 15.19
C ILE A 160 8.37 -1.82 16.21
N ALA A 161 9.06 -2.86 16.67
CA ALA A 161 8.53 -3.75 17.70
C ALA A 161 8.27 -3.00 19.02
N GLU A 162 9.14 -2.07 19.39
CA GLU A 162 8.92 -1.21 20.55
C GLU A 162 7.73 -0.28 20.37
N ALA A 163 7.58 0.31 19.18
CA ALA A 163 6.43 1.14 18.85
C ALA A 163 5.13 0.35 18.95
N MET A 164 5.08 -0.85 18.35
CA MET A 164 3.89 -1.72 18.41
C MET A 164 3.55 -2.17 19.83
N ASP A 165 4.54 -2.44 20.66
CA ASP A 165 4.33 -2.80 22.07
C ASP A 165 3.69 -1.66 22.86
N LYS A 166 4.10 -0.41 22.59
CA LYS A 166 3.59 0.78 23.28
C LYS A 166 2.19 1.21 22.84
N VAL A 167 1.91 1.18 21.53
CA VAL A 167 0.59 1.63 20.99
C VAL A 167 -0.41 0.48 20.84
N GLY A 168 0.03 -0.78 20.99
CA GLY A 168 -0.79 -1.98 20.80
C GLY A 168 -0.99 -2.36 19.33
N LYS A 169 -1.67 -3.49 19.12
CA LYS A 169 -1.87 -4.08 17.78
C LYS A 169 -2.64 -3.16 16.84
N GLU A 170 -3.63 -2.45 17.35
CA GLU A 170 -4.47 -1.49 16.60
C GLU A 170 -3.86 -0.07 16.56
N GLY A 171 -2.74 0.15 17.23
CA GLY A 171 -2.10 1.43 17.37
C GLY A 171 -1.55 1.99 16.06
N VAL A 172 -1.42 3.29 16.00
CA VAL A 172 -0.91 4.00 14.82
C VAL A 172 0.59 4.20 14.95
N ILE A 173 1.33 3.84 13.90
CA ILE A 173 2.75 4.13 13.78
C ILE A 173 2.93 4.97 12.52
N THR A 174 3.53 6.15 12.68
CA THR A 174 3.89 7.05 11.58
C THR A 174 5.40 7.21 11.51
N VAL A 175 5.91 7.52 10.31
CA VAL A 175 7.33 7.76 10.09
C VAL A 175 7.52 9.19 9.63
N GLU A 176 8.36 9.95 10.31
CA GLU A 176 8.61 11.35 10.02
C GLU A 176 10.10 11.62 9.80
N GLU A 177 10.37 12.60 8.95
CA GLU A 177 11.73 13.08 8.72
C GLU A 177 12.21 13.90 9.92
N SER A 178 13.48 13.72 10.28
CA SER A 178 14.14 14.47 11.34
C SER A 178 15.43 15.09 10.84
N ASN A 179 15.77 16.24 11.42
CA ASN A 179 17.06 16.90 11.19
C ASN A 179 18.19 16.30 12.05
N THR A 180 17.88 15.32 12.92
CA THR A 180 18.85 14.61 13.74
C THR A 180 19.37 13.37 13.00
N PHE A 181 20.52 12.84 13.40
CA PHE A 181 21.00 11.57 12.86
C PHE A 181 20.42 10.41 13.66
N GLY A 182 20.02 9.35 12.97
CA GLY A 182 19.57 8.12 13.60
C GLY A 182 18.05 7.93 13.58
N LEU A 183 17.58 7.11 14.51
CA LEU A 183 16.18 6.75 14.69
C LEU A 183 15.77 7.11 16.11
N GLU A 184 14.63 7.78 16.26
CA GLU A 184 14.03 8.10 17.55
C GLU A 184 12.58 7.69 17.55
N LEU A 185 12.07 7.21 18.70
CA LEU A 185 10.67 6.86 18.90
C LEU A 185 10.03 7.87 19.85
N GLU A 186 9.02 8.55 19.37
CA GLU A 186 8.20 9.47 20.15
C GLU A 186 6.77 8.93 20.24
N LEU A 187 6.16 9.08 21.41
CA LEU A 187 4.74 8.74 21.61
C LEU A 187 3.97 10.03 21.75
N THR A 188 2.89 10.15 21.00
CA THR A 188 2.03 11.32 21.02
C THR A 188 0.56 10.94 21.00
N GLU A 189 -0.29 11.86 21.39
CA GLU A 189 -1.74 11.69 21.25
C GLU A 189 -2.14 11.74 19.79
N GLY A 190 -3.13 10.93 19.40
CA GLY A 190 -3.59 10.88 18.02
C GLY A 190 -4.59 9.76 17.80
N MET A 191 -5.16 9.73 16.60
CA MET A 191 -6.18 8.75 16.22
C MET A 191 -6.10 8.43 14.73
N ARG A 192 -6.41 7.18 14.38
CA ARG A 192 -6.67 6.75 12.99
C ARG A 192 -8.10 6.23 12.84
N PHE A 193 -8.71 6.50 11.71
CA PHE A 193 -10.01 5.94 11.35
C PHE A 193 -10.10 5.60 9.85
N ASP A 194 -10.97 4.63 9.52
CA ASP A 194 -11.06 3.99 8.21
C ASP A 194 -11.97 4.78 7.26
N LYS A 195 -11.58 6.01 6.96
CA LYS A 195 -12.17 6.88 5.93
C LYS A 195 -11.09 7.75 5.33
N GLY A 196 -10.96 7.71 4.03
CA GLY A 196 -10.00 8.50 3.26
C GLY A 196 -10.61 9.75 2.62
N TYR A 197 -9.84 10.36 1.74
CA TYR A 197 -10.26 11.59 1.06
C TYR A 197 -11.46 11.33 0.13
N ILE A 198 -12.39 12.30 0.08
CA ILE A 198 -13.58 12.24 -0.79
C ILE A 198 -13.20 12.33 -2.28
N SER A 199 -12.08 13.00 -2.58
CA SER A 199 -11.61 13.17 -3.97
C SER A 199 -10.09 13.04 -4.05
N PRO A 200 -9.56 12.29 -5.06
CA PRO A 200 -8.13 12.18 -5.32
C PRO A 200 -7.45 13.52 -5.60
N TYR A 201 -8.20 14.53 -5.99
CA TYR A 201 -7.65 15.88 -6.23
C TYR A 201 -7.17 16.59 -4.97
N PHE A 202 -7.50 16.09 -3.77
CA PHE A 202 -6.95 16.60 -2.52
C PHE A 202 -5.51 16.12 -2.23
N VAL A 203 -5.03 15.11 -2.93
CA VAL A 203 -3.68 14.56 -2.78
C VAL A 203 -2.61 15.66 -2.89
N THR A 204 -1.68 15.68 -1.95
CA THR A 204 -0.53 16.60 -1.93
C THR A 204 0.77 15.88 -2.31
N ASP A 205 0.88 14.61 -1.97
CA ASP A 205 1.96 13.71 -2.37
C ASP A 205 1.43 12.69 -3.38
N THR A 206 1.74 12.92 -4.66
CA THR A 206 1.25 12.09 -5.76
C THR A 206 2.00 10.74 -5.87
N GLU A 207 3.18 10.62 -5.30
CA GLU A 207 3.93 9.36 -5.29
C GLU A 207 3.27 8.36 -4.35
N ARG A 208 2.77 8.84 -3.21
CA ARG A 208 2.12 8.04 -2.18
C ARG A 208 0.60 8.08 -2.24
N MET A 209 0.04 8.93 -3.08
CA MET A 209 -1.39 9.18 -3.14
C MET A 209 -1.98 9.62 -1.78
N GLU A 210 -1.27 10.46 -1.06
CA GLU A 210 -1.63 10.97 0.26
C GLU A 210 -1.88 12.48 0.24
N ALA A 211 -2.81 12.94 1.07
CA ALA A 211 -2.98 14.34 1.41
C ALA A 211 -2.37 14.59 2.79
N VAL A 212 -1.26 15.32 2.85
CA VAL A 212 -0.55 15.66 4.09
C VAL A 212 -0.77 17.13 4.39
N LEU A 213 -1.29 17.44 5.56
CA LEU A 213 -1.49 18.78 6.07
C LEU A 213 -0.69 18.96 7.36
N GLU A 214 0.16 19.99 7.41
CA GLU A 214 0.92 20.39 8.59
C GLU A 214 0.20 21.53 9.29
N ASP A 215 0.06 21.46 10.61
CA ASP A 215 -0.63 22.41 11.47
C ASP A 215 -2.06 22.81 11.01
N PRO A 216 -2.90 21.85 10.55
CA PRO A 216 -4.21 22.18 10.03
C PRO A 216 -5.20 22.56 11.11
N TYR A 217 -6.17 23.39 10.74
CA TYR A 217 -7.47 23.39 11.41
C TYR A 217 -8.29 22.17 11.00
N ILE A 218 -9.13 21.68 11.92
CA ILE A 218 -9.99 20.53 11.71
C ILE A 218 -11.44 20.94 11.95
N LEU A 219 -12.25 20.92 10.91
CA LEU A 219 -13.68 21.19 10.97
C LEU A 219 -14.43 19.86 11.04
N VAL A 220 -15.15 19.64 12.15
CA VAL A 220 -15.91 18.42 12.39
C VAL A 220 -17.41 18.72 12.28
N VAL A 221 -18.11 18.09 11.32
CA VAL A 221 -19.51 18.39 11.00
C VAL A 221 -20.35 17.12 10.99
N ASN A 222 -21.46 17.11 11.74
CA ASN A 222 -22.39 15.97 11.78
C ASN A 222 -23.55 16.12 10.78
N SER A 223 -23.27 16.64 9.59
CA SER A 223 -24.23 16.73 8.49
C SER A 223 -23.51 16.70 7.15
N LYS A 224 -24.28 16.57 6.07
CA LYS A 224 -23.75 16.69 4.71
C LYS A 224 -23.54 18.16 4.36
N ILE A 225 -22.47 18.43 3.64
CA ILE A 225 -22.12 19.75 3.12
C ILE A 225 -22.26 19.72 1.59
N SER A 226 -23.29 20.36 1.06
CA SER A 226 -23.52 20.45 -0.39
C SER A 226 -23.45 21.89 -0.91
N SER A 227 -23.82 22.87 -0.05
CA SER A 227 -23.82 24.28 -0.38
C SER A 227 -22.49 24.95 0.01
N ILE A 228 -21.85 25.60 -0.95
CA ILE A 228 -20.62 26.36 -0.69
C ILE A 228 -20.91 27.59 0.18
N LYS A 229 -22.12 28.16 0.12
CA LYS A 229 -22.48 29.38 0.85
C LYS A 229 -22.37 29.20 2.36
N ASP A 230 -22.70 27.99 2.86
CA ASP A 230 -22.64 27.70 4.29
C ASP A 230 -21.19 27.52 4.76
N LEU A 231 -20.28 27.14 3.84
CA LEU A 231 -18.87 26.89 4.13
C LEU A 231 -17.99 28.14 3.98
N VAL A 232 -18.36 29.08 3.10
CA VAL A 232 -17.58 30.28 2.78
C VAL A 232 -17.13 31.07 4.05
N PRO A 233 -17.98 31.34 5.05
CA PRO A 233 -17.57 32.12 6.22
C PRO A 233 -16.41 31.47 6.99
N VAL A 234 -16.41 30.13 7.11
CA VAL A 234 -15.34 29.37 7.76
C VAL A 234 -14.08 29.40 6.90
N LEU A 235 -14.22 29.16 5.58
CA LEU A 235 -13.09 29.19 4.66
C LEU A 235 -12.36 30.53 4.66
N GLU A 236 -13.10 31.64 4.64
CA GLU A 236 -12.52 32.99 4.67
C GLU A 236 -11.71 33.23 5.95
N LYS A 237 -12.23 32.81 7.12
CA LYS A 237 -11.53 32.91 8.38
C LYS A 237 -10.25 32.08 8.41
N VAL A 238 -10.31 30.83 7.96
CA VAL A 238 -9.15 29.93 7.91
C VAL A 238 -8.11 30.45 6.92
N MET A 239 -8.53 30.91 5.73
CA MET A 239 -7.62 31.47 4.72
C MET A 239 -6.85 32.69 5.23
N GLN A 240 -7.43 33.53 6.07
CA GLN A 240 -6.75 34.67 6.69
C GLN A 240 -5.61 34.24 7.59
N THR A 241 -5.66 33.04 8.18
CA THR A 241 -4.58 32.52 9.03
C THR A 241 -3.43 31.91 8.23
N GLY A 242 -3.64 31.59 6.97
CA GLY A 242 -2.68 30.87 6.11
C GLY A 242 -2.53 29.37 6.42
N LYS A 243 -3.25 28.85 7.43
CA LYS A 243 -3.21 27.43 7.78
C LYS A 243 -4.08 26.56 6.85
N PRO A 244 -3.73 25.29 6.64
CA PRO A 244 -4.58 24.35 5.90
C PRO A 244 -5.82 23.95 6.71
N LEU A 245 -6.81 23.36 6.04
CA LEU A 245 -8.05 22.89 6.63
C LEU A 245 -8.34 21.43 6.28
N ALA A 246 -8.54 20.59 7.30
CA ALA A 246 -9.13 19.27 7.18
C ALA A 246 -10.62 19.35 7.53
N ILE A 247 -11.50 18.86 6.65
CA ILE A 247 -12.94 18.84 6.84
C ILE A 247 -13.38 17.39 7.03
N ILE A 248 -13.99 17.09 8.16
CA ILE A 248 -14.56 15.78 8.47
C ILE A 248 -16.06 15.95 8.59
N ALA A 249 -16.80 15.45 7.59
CA ALA A 249 -18.25 15.63 7.51
C ALA A 249 -18.94 14.32 7.17
N GLU A 250 -20.27 14.23 7.40
CA GLU A 250 -21.03 13.06 6.95
C GLU A 250 -20.79 12.76 5.47
N ASP A 251 -20.87 13.79 4.65
CA ASP A 251 -20.48 13.78 3.23
C ASP A 251 -20.19 15.22 2.78
N LEU A 252 -19.41 15.37 1.72
CA LEU A 252 -19.17 16.65 1.07
C LEU A 252 -19.34 16.44 -0.44
N GLU A 253 -20.33 17.10 -1.02
CA GLU A 253 -20.75 16.86 -2.39
C GLU A 253 -21.14 18.15 -3.13
N GLY A 254 -21.47 18.02 -4.40
CA GLY A 254 -22.01 19.11 -5.21
C GLY A 254 -21.07 20.31 -5.38
N GLU A 255 -21.63 21.53 -5.21
CA GLU A 255 -20.94 22.79 -5.39
C GLU A 255 -19.81 23.00 -4.37
N ALA A 256 -19.99 22.54 -3.13
CA ALA A 256 -19.00 22.65 -2.07
C ALA A 256 -17.74 21.84 -2.41
N LEU A 257 -17.88 20.59 -2.82
CA LEU A 257 -16.74 19.75 -3.25
C LEU A 257 -16.02 20.34 -4.46
N ALA A 258 -16.76 20.73 -5.49
CA ALA A 258 -16.18 21.28 -6.71
C ALA A 258 -15.36 22.55 -6.43
N THR A 259 -15.86 23.44 -5.57
CA THR A 259 -15.19 24.69 -5.21
C THR A 259 -13.91 24.43 -4.42
N LEU A 260 -13.91 23.51 -3.45
CA LEU A 260 -12.71 23.16 -2.69
C LEU A 260 -11.63 22.55 -3.58
N VAL A 261 -12.02 21.62 -4.46
CA VAL A 261 -11.11 20.98 -5.42
C VAL A 261 -10.47 22.01 -6.35
N VAL A 262 -11.27 22.92 -6.92
CA VAL A 262 -10.75 23.99 -7.81
C VAL A 262 -9.76 24.90 -7.08
N ASN A 263 -10.06 25.32 -5.86
CA ASN A 263 -9.17 26.18 -5.07
C ASN A 263 -7.87 25.45 -4.68
N LYS A 264 -7.95 24.15 -4.35
CA LYS A 264 -6.79 23.34 -4.07
C LYS A 264 -5.90 23.20 -5.33
N ILE A 265 -6.48 22.89 -6.49
CA ILE A 265 -5.73 22.77 -7.76
C ILE A 265 -5.05 24.10 -8.13
N LYS A 266 -5.72 25.24 -7.90
CA LYS A 266 -5.15 26.56 -8.13
C LYS A 266 -4.08 26.97 -7.10
N GLY A 267 -3.90 26.16 -6.03
CA GLY A 267 -2.95 26.48 -4.97
C GLY A 267 -3.37 27.64 -4.05
N THR A 268 -4.62 28.13 -4.17
CA THR A 268 -5.14 29.24 -3.35
C THR A 268 -5.46 28.82 -1.93
N PHE A 269 -5.83 27.54 -1.73
CA PHE A 269 -6.17 27.02 -0.41
C PHE A 269 -5.78 25.55 -0.27
N LYS A 270 -5.04 25.23 0.81
CA LYS A 270 -4.68 23.86 1.14
C LYS A 270 -5.76 23.24 1.99
N CYS A 271 -6.44 22.23 1.48
CA CYS A 271 -7.49 21.53 2.21
C CYS A 271 -7.61 20.06 1.80
N VAL A 272 -8.24 19.29 2.68
CA VAL A 272 -8.71 17.94 2.41
C VAL A 272 -10.11 17.77 3.01
N ALA A 273 -10.96 16.99 2.33
CA ALA A 273 -12.26 16.61 2.85
C ALA A 273 -12.36 15.09 2.95
N VAL A 274 -12.87 14.63 4.08
CA VAL A 274 -12.97 13.22 4.48
C VAL A 274 -14.38 12.91 4.95
N LYS A 275 -14.88 11.71 4.66
CA LYS A 275 -16.14 11.24 5.24
C LYS A 275 -15.96 10.88 6.70
N ALA A 276 -16.95 11.24 7.53
CA ALA A 276 -16.97 10.87 8.93
C ALA A 276 -17.03 9.34 9.09
N PRO A 277 -16.28 8.77 10.05
CA PRO A 277 -16.32 7.34 10.31
C PRO A 277 -17.63 6.91 10.98
N GLY A 278 -18.07 5.67 10.70
CA GLY A 278 -19.27 5.08 11.27
C GLY A 278 -20.58 5.59 10.65
N PHE A 279 -21.71 5.13 11.22
CA PHE A 279 -23.06 5.46 10.78
C PHE A 279 -23.96 5.73 12.00
N GLY A 280 -24.98 6.57 11.84
CA GLY A 280 -25.97 6.88 12.88
C GLY A 280 -25.32 7.41 14.16
N ASP A 281 -25.72 6.88 15.33
CA ASP A 281 -25.22 7.32 16.62
C ASP A 281 -23.75 7.01 16.85
N ARG A 282 -23.22 5.95 16.22
CA ARG A 282 -21.78 5.65 16.24
C ARG A 282 -20.97 6.74 15.56
N ARG A 283 -21.43 7.25 14.41
CA ARG A 283 -20.78 8.36 13.74
C ARG A 283 -20.74 9.59 14.64
N LYS A 284 -21.85 9.94 15.30
CA LYS A 284 -21.92 11.05 16.24
C LYS A 284 -20.89 10.88 17.38
N ALA A 285 -20.82 9.68 17.95
CA ALA A 285 -19.88 9.37 19.02
C ALA A 285 -18.42 9.50 18.57
N MET A 286 -18.07 9.01 17.37
CA MET A 286 -16.73 9.11 16.81
C MET A 286 -16.36 10.55 16.44
N LEU A 287 -17.30 11.36 15.95
CA LEU A 287 -17.06 12.78 15.71
C LEU A 287 -16.76 13.54 17.01
N VAL A 288 -17.45 13.18 18.10
CA VAL A 288 -17.14 13.74 19.44
C VAL A 288 -15.76 13.33 19.91
N ASP A 289 -15.35 12.08 19.69
CA ASP A 289 -14.01 11.61 20.04
C ASP A 289 -12.92 12.38 19.28
N ILE A 290 -13.13 12.63 17.97
CA ILE A 290 -12.24 13.43 17.13
C ILE A 290 -12.20 14.89 17.62
N ALA A 291 -13.34 15.47 17.95
CA ALA A 291 -13.43 16.84 18.45
C ALA A 291 -12.68 16.99 19.78
N VAL A 292 -12.89 16.08 20.74
CA VAL A 292 -12.17 16.07 22.02
C VAL A 292 -10.66 15.92 21.82
N LEU A 293 -10.23 15.00 20.93
CA LEU A 293 -8.82 14.80 20.63
C LEU A 293 -8.15 16.05 20.06
N THR A 294 -8.87 16.80 19.24
CA THR A 294 -8.32 17.95 18.50
C THR A 294 -8.61 19.30 19.15
N GLY A 295 -9.37 19.30 20.27
CA GLY A 295 -9.73 20.52 21.00
C GLY A 295 -10.76 21.38 20.27
N GLY A 296 -11.56 20.78 19.37
CA GLY A 296 -12.65 21.45 18.66
C GLY A 296 -14.03 21.02 19.14
N GLU A 297 -15.07 21.45 18.44
CA GLU A 297 -16.44 21.05 18.68
C GLU A 297 -17.09 20.45 17.44
N VAL A 298 -18.06 19.55 17.65
CA VAL A 298 -18.86 18.97 16.56
C VAL A 298 -19.93 19.97 16.14
N ILE A 299 -19.85 20.44 14.91
CA ILE A 299 -20.86 21.32 14.32
C ILE A 299 -22.09 20.50 13.95
N SER A 300 -23.18 20.75 14.65
CA SER A 300 -24.46 20.06 14.46
C SER A 300 -25.63 20.98 14.78
N GLU A 301 -26.65 20.94 13.94
CA GLU A 301 -27.90 21.67 14.20
C GLU A 301 -28.62 21.17 15.47
N GLU A 302 -28.39 19.90 15.86
CA GLU A 302 -28.96 19.33 17.09
C GLU A 302 -28.48 20.04 18.36
N VAL A 303 -27.25 20.55 18.34
CA VAL A 303 -26.67 21.34 19.46
C VAL A 303 -26.74 22.84 19.21
N GLY A 304 -27.41 23.26 18.14
CA GLY A 304 -27.63 24.67 17.82
C GLY A 304 -26.47 25.35 17.09
N LEU A 305 -25.43 24.61 16.69
CA LEU A 305 -24.29 25.12 15.94
C LEU A 305 -24.54 24.97 14.44
N LYS A 306 -24.52 26.11 13.73
CA LYS A 306 -24.66 26.16 12.27
C LYS A 306 -23.31 26.42 11.61
N LEU A 307 -23.11 25.84 10.44
CA LEU A 307 -21.84 25.92 9.71
C LEU A 307 -21.48 27.36 9.30
N ASP A 308 -22.46 28.19 8.98
CA ASP A 308 -22.30 29.60 8.59
C ASP A 308 -21.88 30.53 9.77
N THR A 309 -22.05 30.06 11.02
CA THR A 309 -21.73 30.82 12.24
C THR A 309 -20.47 30.33 12.95
N VAL A 310 -19.77 29.32 12.39
CA VAL A 310 -18.57 28.74 13.00
C VAL A 310 -17.43 29.77 13.07
N ASP A 311 -16.78 29.83 14.23
CA ASP A 311 -15.55 30.60 14.43
C ASP A 311 -14.32 29.68 14.61
N LEU A 312 -13.12 30.25 14.49
CA LEU A 312 -11.86 29.51 14.58
C LEU A 312 -11.71 28.77 15.92
N GLU A 313 -12.31 29.31 16.99
CA GLU A 313 -12.28 28.70 18.33
C GLU A 313 -13.02 27.36 18.42
N LEU A 314 -13.97 27.11 17.52
CA LEU A 314 -14.72 25.85 17.44
C LEU A 314 -14.01 24.79 16.58
N LEU A 315 -12.97 25.19 15.85
CA LEU A 315 -12.19 24.29 15.02
C LEU A 315 -11.16 23.55 15.87
N GLY A 316 -11.08 22.24 15.66
CA GLY A 316 -9.97 21.46 16.20
C GLY A 316 -8.65 21.82 15.51
N GLN A 317 -7.54 21.42 16.11
CA GLN A 317 -6.20 21.56 15.59
C GLN A 317 -5.39 20.29 15.84
N ALA A 318 -4.42 20.04 14.99
CA ALA A 318 -3.43 18.98 15.18
C ALA A 318 -2.10 19.43 14.56
N ARG A 319 -1.00 18.83 14.98
CA ARG A 319 0.30 19.07 14.35
C ARG A 319 0.31 18.57 12.91
N LYS A 320 -0.33 17.42 12.66
CA LYS A 320 -0.35 16.82 11.32
C LYS A 320 -1.61 16.00 11.07
N VAL A 321 -2.10 16.05 9.85
CA VAL A 321 -3.16 15.16 9.35
C VAL A 321 -2.69 14.51 8.06
N VAL A 322 -2.73 13.18 8.02
CA VAL A 322 -2.40 12.36 6.83
C VAL A 322 -3.65 11.63 6.38
N VAL A 323 -4.02 11.80 5.12
CA VAL A 323 -5.21 11.17 4.54
C VAL A 323 -4.82 10.39 3.30
N THR A 324 -5.06 9.09 3.33
CA THR A 324 -4.95 8.20 2.17
C THR A 324 -6.30 8.02 1.50
N LYS A 325 -6.40 7.13 0.53
CA LYS A 325 -7.66 6.78 -0.11
C LYS A 325 -8.69 6.19 0.87
N ASP A 326 -8.22 5.42 1.86
CA ASP A 326 -9.08 4.60 2.72
C ASP A 326 -9.01 4.99 4.20
N GLU A 327 -8.00 5.74 4.63
CA GLU A 327 -7.73 6.05 6.04
C GLU A 327 -7.39 7.52 6.28
N THR A 328 -7.66 7.98 7.49
CA THR A 328 -7.23 9.29 8.00
C THR A 328 -6.52 9.12 9.33
N THR A 329 -5.33 9.69 9.46
CA THR A 329 -4.53 9.71 10.68
C THR A 329 -4.36 11.14 11.16
N ILE A 330 -4.74 11.41 12.40
CA ILE A 330 -4.52 12.66 13.12
C ILE A 330 -3.36 12.42 14.09
N VAL A 331 -2.31 13.21 13.98
CA VAL A 331 -1.11 13.11 14.82
C VAL A 331 -1.03 14.36 15.69
N GLU A 332 -0.87 14.17 16.99
CA GLU A 332 -0.71 15.22 17.98
C GLU A 332 -1.85 16.24 17.90
N GLY A 333 -3.04 15.79 18.32
CA GLY A 333 -4.22 16.65 18.48
C GLY A 333 -4.01 17.64 19.60
N SER A 334 -4.57 18.86 19.44
CA SER A 334 -4.45 19.94 20.43
C SER A 334 -5.52 19.88 21.54
N GLY A 335 -6.17 18.73 21.74
CA GLY A 335 -7.15 18.51 22.78
C GLY A 335 -6.54 18.55 24.18
N ASP A 336 -7.36 18.89 25.15
CA ASP A 336 -6.97 18.90 26.56
C ASP A 336 -6.84 17.45 27.09
N ALA A 337 -5.71 17.10 27.70
CA ALA A 337 -5.40 15.74 28.17
C ALA A 337 -6.42 15.23 29.22
N ASP A 338 -6.94 16.12 30.08
CA ASP A 338 -7.95 15.76 31.07
C ASP A 338 -9.30 15.45 30.40
N GLN A 339 -9.67 16.18 29.36
CA GLN A 339 -10.87 15.91 28.57
C GLN A 339 -10.75 14.60 27.79
N ILE A 340 -9.61 14.32 27.19
CA ILE A 340 -9.33 13.06 26.49
C ILE A 340 -9.41 11.89 27.49
N SER A 341 -8.77 12.00 28.66
CA SER A 341 -8.82 11.00 29.72
C SER A 341 -10.24 10.80 30.24
N GLY A 342 -11.00 11.86 30.44
CA GLY A 342 -12.42 11.81 30.81
C GLY A 342 -13.25 11.05 29.79
N ARG A 343 -13.01 11.29 28.48
CA ARG A 343 -13.69 10.61 27.38
C ARG A 343 -13.35 9.12 27.32
N VAL A 344 -12.07 8.76 27.51
CA VAL A 344 -11.61 7.36 27.60
C VAL A 344 -12.32 6.64 28.76
N ASN A 345 -12.42 7.28 29.93
CA ASN A 345 -13.10 6.68 31.09
C ASN A 345 -14.62 6.55 30.87
N GLN A 346 -15.25 7.47 30.16
CA GLN A 346 -16.65 7.36 29.76
C GLN A 346 -16.87 6.12 28.87
N ILE A 347 -16.03 5.94 27.84
CA ILE A 347 -16.14 4.77 26.94
C ILE A 347 -15.93 3.45 27.72
N ARG A 348 -14.98 3.40 28.67
CA ARG A 348 -14.79 2.23 29.55
C ARG A 348 -16.04 1.91 30.35
N ALA A 349 -16.68 2.93 30.92
CA ALA A 349 -17.92 2.75 31.66
C ALA A 349 -19.10 2.29 30.75
N GLU A 350 -19.12 2.73 29.48
CA GLU A 350 -20.10 2.26 28.50
C GLU A 350 -19.87 0.78 28.15
N ILE A 351 -18.61 0.32 28.02
CA ILE A 351 -18.23 -1.09 27.80
C ILE A 351 -18.73 -1.98 28.93
N GLU A 352 -18.53 -1.56 30.19
CA GLU A 352 -18.95 -2.31 31.36
C GLU A 352 -20.48 -2.44 31.48
N LYS A 353 -21.22 -1.46 31.00
CA LYS A 353 -22.69 -1.41 31.03
C LYS A 353 -23.38 -2.05 29.83
N SER A 354 -22.63 -2.34 28.78
CA SER A 354 -23.19 -2.90 27.55
C SER A 354 -23.55 -4.38 27.70
N ASP A 355 -24.82 -4.72 27.44
CA ASP A 355 -25.32 -6.09 27.45
C ASP A 355 -25.16 -6.81 26.10
N SER A 356 -24.77 -6.07 25.05
CA SER A 356 -24.56 -6.57 23.68
C SER A 356 -23.07 -6.82 23.43
N ASP A 357 -22.71 -8.06 23.10
CA ASP A 357 -21.33 -8.41 22.75
C ASP A 357 -20.82 -7.62 21.53
N TYR A 358 -21.69 -7.42 20.54
CA TYR A 358 -21.37 -6.62 19.36
C TYR A 358 -21.11 -5.14 19.70
N ASP A 359 -21.96 -4.54 20.55
CA ASP A 359 -21.75 -3.14 20.94
C ASP A 359 -20.53 -2.99 21.84
N ARG A 360 -20.27 -3.99 22.70
CA ARG A 360 -19.06 -4.04 23.52
C ARG A 360 -17.79 -4.10 22.65
N GLU A 361 -17.77 -4.94 21.63
CA GLU A 361 -16.67 -5.02 20.66
C GLU A 361 -16.42 -3.67 19.99
N LYS A 362 -17.48 -3.01 19.49
CA LYS A 362 -17.36 -1.69 18.82
C LYS A 362 -16.95 -0.56 19.77
N LEU A 363 -17.34 -0.62 21.03
CA LEU A 363 -16.84 0.31 22.05
C LEU A 363 -15.36 0.05 22.37
N GLN A 364 -14.92 -1.21 22.40
CA GLN A 364 -13.52 -1.57 22.58
C GLN A 364 -12.65 -1.07 21.43
N GLU A 365 -13.09 -1.25 20.16
CA GLU A 365 -12.42 -0.69 19.00
C GLU A 365 -12.26 0.84 19.10
N ARG A 366 -13.33 1.52 19.52
CA ARG A 366 -13.32 2.97 19.69
C ARG A 366 -12.40 3.42 20.82
N LEU A 367 -12.40 2.69 21.94
CA LEU A 367 -11.48 2.91 23.05
C LEU A 367 -10.02 2.75 22.61
N ALA A 368 -9.70 1.68 21.88
CA ALA A 368 -8.37 1.42 21.37
C ALA A 368 -7.87 2.55 20.46
N LYS A 369 -8.75 3.07 19.58
CA LYS A 369 -8.41 4.20 18.68
C LYS A 369 -8.13 5.51 19.42
N LEU A 370 -8.85 5.79 20.50
CA LEU A 370 -8.67 7.04 21.27
C LEU A 370 -7.54 6.95 22.30
N ALA A 371 -7.41 5.80 22.99
CA ALA A 371 -6.45 5.59 24.06
C ALA A 371 -5.07 5.11 23.59
N GLY A 372 -4.98 4.54 22.38
CA GLY A 372 -3.74 3.95 21.84
C GLY A 372 -2.67 4.97 21.47
N GLY A 373 -3.05 6.18 21.16
CA GLY A 373 -2.12 7.22 20.70
C GLY A 373 -1.47 6.90 19.35
N VAL A 374 -0.41 7.63 19.03
CA VAL A 374 0.41 7.48 17.83
C VAL A 374 1.88 7.35 18.21
N ALA A 375 2.54 6.32 17.70
CA ALA A 375 3.99 6.20 17.76
C ALA A 375 4.60 6.87 16.52
N VAL A 376 5.44 7.86 16.72
CA VAL A 376 6.14 8.59 15.65
C VAL A 376 7.59 8.11 15.61
N ILE A 377 7.98 7.42 14.53
CA ILE A 377 9.37 7.06 14.29
C ILE A 377 10.03 8.19 13.50
N LYS A 378 10.92 8.92 14.17
CA LYS A 378 11.70 10.00 13.56
C LYS A 378 12.94 9.43 12.91
N VAL A 379 13.13 9.76 11.62
CA VAL A 379 14.20 9.23 10.78
C VAL A 379 15.13 10.35 10.35
N GLY A 380 16.41 10.22 10.64
CA GLY A 380 17.44 11.13 10.16
C GLY A 380 18.45 10.43 9.26
N ALA A 381 19.00 11.18 8.29
CA ALA A 381 20.06 10.74 7.39
C ALA A 381 20.97 11.90 6.99
N ALA A 382 22.12 11.57 6.35
CA ALA A 382 23.10 12.57 5.95
C ALA A 382 22.68 13.37 4.70
N THR A 383 21.86 12.79 3.83
CA THR A 383 21.37 13.42 2.59
C THR A 383 19.86 13.25 2.46
N GLU A 384 19.22 14.17 1.75
CA GLU A 384 17.78 14.11 1.48
C GLU A 384 17.36 12.84 0.71
N VAL A 385 18.21 12.36 -0.20
CA VAL A 385 17.95 11.13 -0.97
C VAL A 385 17.98 9.91 -0.07
N GLU A 386 18.98 9.80 0.80
CA GLU A 386 19.10 8.73 1.79
C GLU A 386 17.93 8.79 2.79
N LEU A 387 17.55 9.99 3.22
CA LEU A 387 16.46 10.21 4.17
C LEU A 387 15.13 9.68 3.62
N LYS A 388 14.79 10.03 2.39
CA LYS A 388 13.58 9.55 1.70
C LYS A 388 13.58 8.04 1.54
N GLU A 389 14.68 7.47 1.07
CA GLU A 389 14.82 6.02 0.89
C GLU A 389 14.66 5.29 2.24
N ARG A 390 15.35 5.75 3.29
CA ARG A 390 15.26 5.16 4.63
C ARG A 390 13.87 5.26 5.22
N LYS A 391 13.19 6.39 5.05
CA LYS A 391 11.82 6.60 5.49
C LYS A 391 10.87 5.61 4.81
N HIS A 392 10.91 5.47 3.47
CA HIS A 392 10.07 4.53 2.72
C HIS A 392 10.28 3.09 3.21
N ARG A 393 11.53 2.68 3.39
CA ARG A 393 11.87 1.34 3.88
C ARG A 393 11.32 1.06 5.29
N ILE A 394 11.33 2.06 6.18
CA ILE A 394 10.77 1.93 7.52
C ILE A 394 9.24 1.85 7.47
N GLU A 395 8.59 2.63 6.61
CA GLU A 395 7.14 2.57 6.43
C GLU A 395 6.67 1.21 5.89
N ASP A 396 7.41 0.64 4.94
CA ASP A 396 7.17 -0.72 4.43
C ASP A 396 7.33 -1.75 5.55
N ALA A 397 8.38 -1.62 6.35
CA ALA A 397 8.61 -2.50 7.50
C ALA A 397 7.52 -2.40 8.57
N VAL A 398 6.95 -1.21 8.82
CA VAL A 398 5.78 -1.03 9.69
C VAL A 398 4.56 -1.76 9.13
N ARG A 399 4.28 -1.63 7.83
CA ARG A 399 3.17 -2.32 7.17
C ARG A 399 3.35 -3.83 7.19
N ASN A 400 4.56 -4.30 6.95
CA ASN A 400 4.94 -5.71 7.00
C ASN A 400 4.73 -6.30 8.42
N ALA A 401 5.17 -5.58 9.46
CA ALA A 401 4.97 -5.99 10.85
C ALA A 401 3.48 -6.06 11.22
N LYS A 402 2.66 -5.10 10.77
CA LYS A 402 1.20 -5.15 10.95
C LYS A 402 0.58 -6.34 10.24
N ALA A 403 0.96 -6.61 9.00
CA ALA A 403 0.50 -7.77 8.25
C ALA A 403 0.81 -9.10 8.96
N ALA A 404 1.97 -9.19 9.63
CA ALA A 404 2.34 -10.34 10.44
C ALA A 404 1.44 -10.51 11.67
N VAL A 405 1.07 -9.42 12.32
CA VAL A 405 0.15 -9.45 13.48
C VAL A 405 -1.28 -9.82 13.07
N GLU A 406 -1.71 -9.43 11.85
CA GLU A 406 -3.06 -9.69 11.36
C GLU A 406 -3.31 -11.15 10.95
N GLU A 407 -2.41 -11.77 10.20
CA GLU A 407 -2.60 -13.14 9.65
C GLU A 407 -1.50 -14.13 10.09
N GLY A 408 -0.63 -13.74 10.99
CA GLY A 408 0.46 -14.59 11.46
C GLY A 408 1.67 -14.61 10.52
N ILE A 409 2.63 -15.44 10.88
CA ILE A 409 3.92 -15.61 10.19
C ILE A 409 4.09 -17.03 9.66
N VAL A 410 4.82 -17.16 8.58
CA VAL A 410 5.19 -18.42 7.94
C VAL A 410 6.70 -18.48 7.69
N ALA A 411 7.22 -19.65 7.34
CA ALA A 411 8.61 -19.79 6.91
C ALA A 411 8.88 -18.91 5.67
N GLY A 412 9.91 -18.06 5.76
CA GLY A 412 10.21 -17.05 4.75
C GLY A 412 10.89 -17.61 3.50
N GLY A 413 11.29 -16.67 2.61
CA GLY A 413 12.07 -16.98 1.43
C GLY A 413 11.39 -17.85 0.38
N GLY A 414 10.05 -17.84 0.32
CA GLY A 414 9.24 -18.63 -0.60
C GLY A 414 9.05 -20.11 -0.20
N VAL A 415 9.61 -20.52 0.95
CA VAL A 415 9.56 -21.90 1.44
C VAL A 415 8.13 -22.30 1.82
N ALA A 416 7.43 -21.46 2.61
CA ALA A 416 6.05 -21.75 3.01
C ALA A 416 5.11 -21.91 1.81
N LEU A 417 5.29 -21.08 0.78
CA LEU A 417 4.49 -21.15 -0.45
C LEU A 417 4.71 -22.47 -1.18
N LEU A 418 5.96 -22.91 -1.32
CA LEU A 418 6.31 -24.21 -1.91
C LEU A 418 5.71 -25.36 -1.11
N GLN A 419 5.89 -25.38 0.22
CA GLN A 419 5.43 -26.47 1.08
C GLN A 419 3.90 -26.51 1.20
N ALA A 420 3.23 -25.35 1.26
CA ALA A 420 1.76 -25.26 1.22
C ALA A 420 1.21 -25.84 -0.09
N SER A 421 1.89 -25.59 -1.22
CA SER A 421 1.47 -26.11 -2.51
C SER A 421 1.50 -27.64 -2.56
N VAL A 422 2.52 -28.29 -1.99
CA VAL A 422 2.61 -29.75 -1.96
C VAL A 422 1.36 -30.36 -1.32
N VAL A 423 0.97 -29.87 -0.15
CA VAL A 423 -0.20 -30.37 0.58
C VAL A 423 -1.51 -30.01 -0.11
N ALA A 424 -1.62 -28.80 -0.66
CA ALA A 424 -2.82 -28.34 -1.37
C ALA A 424 -3.12 -29.19 -2.60
N PHE A 425 -2.10 -29.51 -3.39
CA PHE A 425 -2.26 -30.29 -4.64
C PHE A 425 -2.56 -31.77 -4.40
N GLU A 426 -2.26 -32.34 -3.23
CA GLU A 426 -2.67 -33.71 -2.89
C GLU A 426 -4.19 -33.85 -2.73
N LYS A 427 -4.88 -32.76 -2.40
CA LYS A 427 -6.32 -32.73 -2.13
C LYS A 427 -7.14 -32.20 -3.31
N LEU A 428 -6.46 -31.69 -4.36
CA LEU A 428 -7.11 -30.99 -5.45
C LEU A 428 -7.38 -31.98 -6.60
N GLU A 429 -8.65 -32.35 -6.77
CA GLU A 429 -9.11 -33.23 -7.86
C GLU A 429 -9.66 -32.37 -9.00
N LEU A 430 -8.88 -32.21 -10.07
CA LEU A 430 -9.23 -31.45 -11.28
C LEU A 430 -8.93 -32.27 -12.53
N GLU A 431 -9.66 -32.01 -13.63
CA GLU A 431 -9.53 -32.69 -14.89
C GLU A 431 -9.34 -31.72 -16.07
N GLY A 432 -8.76 -32.20 -17.17
CA GLY A 432 -8.61 -31.45 -18.41
C GLY A 432 -7.82 -30.13 -18.25
N ASP A 433 -8.34 -29.06 -18.84
CA ASP A 433 -7.68 -27.75 -18.79
C ASP A 433 -7.65 -27.13 -17.39
N GLU A 434 -8.58 -27.49 -16.51
CA GLU A 434 -8.52 -27.04 -15.10
C GLU A 434 -7.34 -27.70 -14.37
N ALA A 435 -7.08 -28.98 -14.59
CA ALA A 435 -5.89 -29.65 -14.06
C ALA A 435 -4.59 -29.05 -14.61
N THR A 436 -4.59 -28.67 -15.89
CA THR A 436 -3.46 -27.97 -16.51
C THR A 436 -3.26 -26.58 -15.87
N GLY A 437 -4.34 -25.83 -15.60
CA GLY A 437 -4.30 -24.57 -14.87
C GLY A 437 -3.70 -24.71 -13.47
N ALA A 438 -4.07 -25.76 -12.75
CA ALA A 438 -3.48 -26.07 -11.45
C ALA A 438 -1.99 -26.42 -11.56
N ALA A 439 -1.58 -27.17 -12.57
CA ALA A 439 -0.17 -27.50 -12.81
C ALA A 439 0.68 -26.24 -13.08
N ILE A 440 0.12 -25.22 -13.76
CA ILE A 440 0.76 -23.91 -13.95
C ILE A 440 1.06 -23.26 -12.60
N VAL A 441 0.10 -23.24 -11.68
CA VAL A 441 0.29 -22.69 -10.32
C VAL A 441 1.36 -23.47 -9.58
N ARG A 442 1.31 -24.80 -9.64
CA ARG A 442 2.31 -25.69 -9.00
C ARG A 442 3.74 -25.37 -9.44
N SER A 443 3.94 -25.10 -10.72
CA SER A 443 5.24 -24.68 -11.26
C SER A 443 5.62 -23.25 -10.84
N ALA A 444 4.66 -22.35 -10.85
CA ALA A 444 4.90 -20.92 -10.59
C ALA A 444 5.26 -20.63 -9.13
N VAL A 445 4.70 -21.35 -8.15
CA VAL A 445 4.99 -21.14 -6.72
C VAL A 445 6.44 -21.46 -6.33
N GLU A 446 7.17 -22.17 -7.18
CA GLU A 446 8.60 -22.42 -7.01
C GLU A 446 9.45 -21.18 -7.32
N ALA A 447 8.94 -20.25 -8.12
CA ALA A 447 9.71 -19.17 -8.71
C ALA A 447 10.35 -18.21 -7.67
N PRO A 448 9.68 -17.79 -6.58
CA PRO A 448 10.30 -16.92 -5.57
C PRO A 448 11.53 -17.57 -4.92
N LEU A 449 11.41 -18.78 -4.40
CA LEU A 449 12.53 -19.53 -3.80
C LEU A 449 13.66 -19.74 -4.81
N LYS A 450 13.31 -20.13 -6.03
CA LYS A 450 14.26 -20.34 -7.13
C LYS A 450 15.02 -19.05 -7.45
N GLN A 451 14.34 -17.91 -7.50
CA GLN A 451 14.97 -16.61 -7.78
C GLN A 451 15.90 -16.18 -6.64
N ILE A 452 15.49 -16.36 -5.38
CA ILE A 452 16.34 -16.08 -4.20
C ILE A 452 17.63 -16.91 -4.26
N ALA A 453 17.52 -18.19 -4.58
CA ALA A 453 18.68 -19.08 -4.73
C ALA A 453 19.60 -18.63 -5.86
N VAL A 454 19.06 -18.27 -7.02
CA VAL A 454 19.82 -17.75 -8.18
C VAL A 454 20.53 -16.44 -7.82
N ASN A 455 19.87 -15.51 -7.14
CA ASN A 455 20.49 -14.25 -6.68
C ASN A 455 21.61 -14.52 -5.65
N ALA A 456 21.52 -15.62 -4.91
CA ALA A 456 22.56 -16.08 -3.99
C ALA A 456 23.73 -16.83 -4.66
N GLY A 457 23.66 -17.04 -5.99
CA GLY A 457 24.68 -17.75 -6.76
C GLY A 457 24.55 -19.28 -6.70
N LEU A 458 23.35 -19.79 -6.36
CA LEU A 458 23.04 -21.21 -6.27
C LEU A 458 22.17 -21.68 -7.44
N GLU A 459 22.17 -22.99 -7.72
CA GLU A 459 21.28 -23.60 -8.70
C GLU A 459 19.85 -23.69 -8.15
N GLY A 460 18.97 -22.81 -8.62
CA GLY A 460 17.62 -22.66 -8.08
C GLY A 460 16.77 -23.92 -8.12
N GLY A 461 16.87 -24.73 -9.20
CA GLY A 461 16.13 -26.00 -9.32
C GLY A 461 16.57 -27.04 -8.29
N VAL A 462 17.87 -27.11 -7.98
CA VAL A 462 18.41 -28.01 -6.95
C VAL A 462 17.93 -27.60 -5.56
N VAL A 463 17.91 -26.30 -5.29
CA VAL A 463 17.42 -25.76 -4.02
C VAL A 463 15.94 -26.08 -3.82
N VAL A 464 15.11 -25.83 -4.82
CA VAL A 464 13.66 -26.10 -4.77
C VAL A 464 13.40 -27.57 -4.49
N GLU A 465 14.07 -28.48 -5.20
CA GLU A 465 13.88 -29.93 -5.01
C GLU A 465 14.33 -30.38 -3.63
N LYS A 466 15.43 -29.82 -3.12
CA LYS A 466 15.90 -30.11 -1.76
C LYS A 466 14.90 -29.64 -0.71
N VAL A 467 14.42 -28.39 -0.80
CA VAL A 467 13.44 -27.81 0.15
C VAL A 467 12.12 -28.55 0.13
N ARG A 468 11.66 -29.01 -1.04
CA ARG A 468 10.43 -29.81 -1.16
C ARG A 468 10.46 -31.09 -0.32
N ASN A 469 11.64 -31.65 -0.09
CA ASN A 469 11.85 -32.90 0.64
C ASN A 469 12.30 -32.68 2.11
N LEU A 470 12.38 -31.42 2.58
CA LEU A 470 12.68 -31.11 3.98
C LEU A 470 11.42 -31.13 4.84
N GLU A 471 11.63 -31.14 6.17
CA GLU A 471 10.56 -31.00 7.14
C GLU A 471 9.84 -29.63 6.98
N PRO A 472 8.54 -29.54 7.34
CA PRO A 472 7.82 -28.29 7.30
C PRO A 472 8.54 -27.18 8.09
N GLY A 473 8.68 -26.01 7.47
CA GLY A 473 9.40 -24.87 8.05
C GLY A 473 10.90 -24.86 7.83
N TRP A 474 11.49 -25.94 7.38
CA TRP A 474 12.92 -26.00 7.03
C TRP A 474 13.18 -25.53 5.60
N GLY A 475 14.20 -24.72 5.41
CA GLY A 475 14.54 -24.14 4.12
C GLY A 475 15.93 -23.56 4.05
N LEU A 476 16.25 -22.94 2.90
CA LEU A 476 17.53 -22.30 2.65
C LEU A 476 17.64 -20.95 3.36
N ASN A 477 18.63 -20.79 4.23
CA ASN A 477 19.16 -19.48 4.58
C ASN A 477 20.06 -18.97 3.44
N ALA A 478 19.51 -18.15 2.56
CA ALA A 478 20.24 -17.68 1.38
C ALA A 478 21.43 -16.75 1.71
N ALA A 479 21.48 -16.20 2.92
CA ALA A 479 22.62 -15.39 3.37
C ALA A 479 23.86 -16.27 3.65
N THR A 480 23.67 -17.44 4.32
CA THR A 480 24.76 -18.34 4.72
C THR A 480 24.95 -19.53 3.78
N GLY A 481 23.90 -19.93 3.05
CA GLY A 481 23.87 -21.13 2.22
C GLY A 481 23.49 -22.42 2.97
N GLU A 482 23.13 -22.32 4.25
CA GLU A 482 22.76 -23.44 5.11
C GLU A 482 21.25 -23.71 5.06
N TYR A 483 20.86 -24.97 5.36
CA TYR A 483 19.47 -25.36 5.50
C TYR A 483 19.13 -25.47 6.98
N VAL A 484 18.15 -24.65 7.42
CA VAL A 484 17.81 -24.44 8.82
C VAL A 484 16.30 -24.41 9.02
N ASP A 485 15.85 -24.53 10.29
CA ASP A 485 14.50 -24.15 10.67
C ASP A 485 14.36 -22.63 10.55
N LEU A 486 13.61 -22.18 9.55
CA LEU A 486 13.49 -20.77 9.20
C LEU A 486 12.75 -19.97 10.27
N ILE A 487 11.72 -20.56 10.87
CA ILE A 487 10.96 -19.91 11.94
C ILE A 487 11.82 -19.73 13.18
N ALA A 488 12.53 -20.78 13.59
CA ALA A 488 13.41 -20.72 14.76
C ALA A 488 14.60 -19.76 14.57
N THR A 489 15.06 -19.57 13.34
CA THR A 489 16.16 -18.64 13.00
C THR A 489 15.68 -17.23 12.66
N GLY A 490 14.37 -16.95 12.75
CA GLY A 490 13.79 -15.64 12.47
C GLY A 490 13.71 -15.28 10.99
N ILE A 491 13.86 -16.25 10.07
CA ILE A 491 13.66 -16.06 8.62
C ILE A 491 12.20 -16.33 8.31
N ILE A 492 11.37 -15.31 8.44
CA ILE A 492 9.91 -15.40 8.43
C ILE A 492 9.32 -14.34 7.51
N ASP A 493 8.17 -14.68 6.91
CA ASP A 493 7.36 -13.76 6.12
C ASP A 493 5.94 -13.67 6.73
N PRO A 494 5.25 -12.52 6.68
CA PRO A 494 3.84 -12.45 7.01
C PRO A 494 3.01 -13.30 6.04
N ALA A 495 2.09 -14.10 6.58
CA ALA A 495 1.20 -14.94 5.76
C ALA A 495 0.37 -14.08 4.80
N LYS A 496 -0.12 -12.92 5.25
CA LYS A 496 -0.85 -11.94 4.44
C LYS A 496 -0.08 -11.48 3.21
N VAL A 497 1.21 -11.17 3.36
CA VAL A 497 2.09 -10.72 2.26
C VAL A 497 2.22 -11.82 1.21
N THR A 498 2.58 -13.03 1.64
CA THR A 498 2.80 -14.18 0.74
C THR A 498 1.52 -14.59 0.01
N ARG A 499 0.39 -14.63 0.73
CA ARG A 499 -0.94 -14.92 0.18
C ARG A 499 -1.38 -13.87 -0.84
N SER A 500 -1.30 -12.59 -0.48
CA SER A 500 -1.71 -11.48 -1.35
C SER A 500 -0.86 -11.42 -2.63
N ALA A 501 0.46 -11.69 -2.52
CA ALA A 501 1.35 -11.76 -3.67
C ALA A 501 0.90 -12.85 -4.66
N LEU A 502 0.56 -14.05 -4.17
CA LEU A 502 0.07 -15.14 -5.02
C LEU A 502 -1.28 -14.80 -5.67
N GLN A 503 -2.24 -14.31 -4.89
CA GLN A 503 -3.59 -13.98 -5.36
C GLN A 503 -3.58 -12.86 -6.42
N ASN A 504 -2.83 -11.78 -6.18
CA ASN A 504 -2.73 -10.66 -7.12
C ASN A 504 -2.00 -11.06 -8.41
N ALA A 505 -0.91 -11.83 -8.28
CA ALA A 505 -0.20 -12.39 -9.44
C ALA A 505 -1.09 -13.27 -10.29
N ALA A 506 -1.86 -14.17 -9.67
CA ALA A 506 -2.76 -15.09 -10.36
C ALA A 506 -3.94 -14.38 -11.03
N SER A 507 -4.51 -13.37 -10.37
CA SER A 507 -5.60 -12.56 -10.93
C SER A 507 -5.20 -11.90 -12.25
N ILE A 508 -4.04 -11.24 -12.28
CA ILE A 508 -3.55 -10.59 -13.50
C ILE A 508 -3.09 -11.63 -14.53
N ALA A 509 -2.43 -12.72 -14.12
CA ALA A 509 -2.03 -13.78 -15.03
C ALA A 509 -3.26 -14.41 -15.73
N ALA A 510 -4.33 -14.67 -15.01
CA ALA A 510 -5.58 -15.20 -15.57
C ALA A 510 -6.20 -14.26 -16.62
N LEU A 511 -6.20 -12.95 -16.36
CA LEU A 511 -6.64 -11.95 -17.34
C LEU A 511 -5.72 -11.91 -18.57
N PHE A 512 -4.42 -12.00 -18.35
CA PHE A 512 -3.42 -12.01 -19.41
C PHE A 512 -3.61 -13.22 -20.36
N LEU A 513 -3.80 -14.42 -19.80
CA LEU A 513 -3.98 -15.65 -20.56
C LEU A 513 -5.28 -15.66 -21.37
N THR A 514 -6.33 -14.99 -20.89
CA THR A 514 -7.62 -14.89 -21.58
C THR A 514 -7.69 -13.73 -22.59
N THR A 515 -6.62 -12.95 -22.73
CA THR A 515 -6.56 -11.83 -23.68
C THR A 515 -6.40 -12.34 -25.10
N GLU A 516 -7.28 -11.90 -26.01
CA GLU A 516 -7.27 -12.24 -27.44
C GLU A 516 -6.88 -11.07 -28.32
N ALA A 517 -7.18 -9.83 -27.90
CA ALA A 517 -6.85 -8.63 -28.64
C ALA A 517 -6.29 -7.55 -27.71
N VAL A 518 -5.35 -6.76 -28.23
CA VAL A 518 -4.81 -5.59 -27.56
C VAL A 518 -5.06 -4.36 -28.42
N ILE A 519 -5.62 -3.32 -27.81
CA ILE A 519 -5.91 -2.04 -28.44
C ILE A 519 -5.06 -0.95 -27.78
N ALA A 520 -4.08 -0.44 -28.50
CA ALA A 520 -3.15 0.58 -28.03
C ALA A 520 -3.32 1.91 -28.78
N ASP A 521 -2.90 3.00 -28.19
CA ASP A 521 -2.80 4.27 -28.90
C ASP A 521 -1.63 4.25 -29.89
N LYS A 522 -1.86 4.76 -31.09
CA LYS A 522 -0.78 4.91 -32.06
C LYS A 522 0.15 6.03 -31.59
N PRO A 523 1.46 5.78 -31.43
CA PRO A 523 2.41 6.82 -31.09
C PRO A 523 2.33 7.97 -32.09
N GLU A 524 2.25 9.20 -31.61
CA GLU A 524 2.41 10.36 -32.45
C GLU A 524 3.84 10.37 -32.97
N LYS A 525 4.02 10.40 -34.30
CA LYS A 525 5.34 10.69 -34.87
C LYS A 525 5.74 12.06 -34.35
N ALA A 526 6.86 12.14 -33.64
CA ALA A 526 7.47 13.42 -33.30
C ALA A 526 7.50 14.25 -34.59
N GLY A 527 6.69 15.31 -34.63
CA GLY A 527 6.59 16.14 -35.81
C GLY A 527 7.98 16.61 -36.14
N ALA A 528 8.44 16.33 -37.36
CA ALA A 528 9.61 17.00 -37.93
C ALA A 528 9.40 18.49 -37.65
N ALA A 529 10.30 19.09 -36.88
CA ALA A 529 10.29 20.52 -36.64
C ALA A 529 10.15 21.19 -37.99
N ALA A 530 9.00 21.80 -38.25
CA ALA A 530 8.78 22.62 -39.44
C ALA A 530 9.88 23.67 -39.39
N GLY A 531 10.82 23.55 -40.31
CA GLY A 531 11.85 24.52 -40.51
C GLY A 531 11.18 25.87 -40.67
N GLY A 532 11.29 26.70 -39.65
CA GLY A 532 10.87 28.07 -39.69
C GLY A 532 11.70 28.77 -40.76
N GLY A 533 11.08 29.03 -41.94
CA GLY A 533 11.61 29.93 -42.90
C GLY A 533 11.83 31.28 -42.23
N ALA A 534 13.04 31.74 -42.25
CA ALA A 534 13.37 33.10 -41.88
C ALA A 534 12.51 34.07 -42.70
N PRO A 535 11.89 35.10 -42.13
CA PRO A 535 11.27 36.14 -42.92
C PRO A 535 12.36 36.91 -43.66
N ASP A 536 12.26 36.88 -44.99
CA ASP A 536 13.01 37.71 -45.91
C ASP A 536 12.73 39.20 -45.58
N MET A 537 13.69 39.86 -44.95
CA MET A 537 13.68 41.31 -44.77
C MET A 537 14.17 41.95 -46.05
N GLY A 538 13.28 42.02 -47.03
CA GLY A 538 13.44 42.84 -48.23
C GLY A 538 13.61 44.30 -47.86
N GLY A 539 14.58 44.92 -48.50
CA GLY A 539 15.11 46.28 -48.31
C GLY A 539 14.08 47.41 -48.31
N MET A 540 14.36 48.38 -47.52
CA MET A 540 14.00 49.78 -47.81
C MET A 540 15.26 50.62 -47.77
N ASP A 541 15.64 51.06 -48.99
CA ASP A 541 16.41 52.32 -49.26
C ASP A 541 15.59 53.52 -48.74
N PHE A 542 16.22 54.34 -47.99
CA PHE A 542 16.31 55.80 -47.82
C PHE A 542 16.73 56.18 -46.43
#